data_58fcec70a978b9a5d2eda76a75faa110
#
_entry.id   58fcec70a978b9a5d2eda76a75faa110
#
_cell.length_a   1.000
_cell.length_b   1.000
_cell.length_c   1.000
_cell.angle_alpha   90.00
_cell.angle_beta   90.00
_cell.angle_gamma   90.00
#
_symmetry.space_group_name_H-M   'P 1'
#
loop_
_entity.id
_entity.type
_entity.pdbx_description
1 polymer ?
#
loop_
_entity_poly.entity_id
_entity_poly.type
_entity_poly.pdbx_seq_one_letter_code
_entity_poly.pdbx_strand_id
1 'polypeptide(L)' 'MKNNYKEMTLDELKVEEGNLKQELFNLTFQNSVGQLKNTSSIRTVKKNIARVKTVISEKTVGAKE' A
#
# COMPACT_ATOMS: atom_id res chain seq x y z
N MET A 1 7.33 5.32 12.29
CA MET A 1 7.29 5.26 10.84
C MET A 1 6.20 6.11 10.26
N LYS A 2 6.55 6.94 9.34
CA LYS A 2 5.61 7.86 8.78
C LYS A 2 5.22 7.50 7.38
N ASN A 3 3.95 7.54 7.10
CA ASN A 3 3.43 7.28 5.77
C ASN A 3 2.86 8.58 5.23
N ASN A 4 3.74 9.48 4.83
CA ASN A 4 3.31 10.77 4.34
C ASN A 4 2.92 10.68 2.88
N TYR A 5 1.95 9.86 2.60
CA TYR A 5 1.52 9.65 1.22
C TYR A 5 1.00 10.93 0.59
N LYS A 6 0.43 11.79 1.39
CA LYS A 6 -0.12 13.04 0.85
C LYS A 6 0.96 13.95 0.29
N GLU A 7 2.19 13.78 0.74
CA GLU A 7 3.30 14.61 0.28
C GLU A 7 4.01 14.02 -0.92
N MET A 8 3.65 12.80 -1.31
CA MET A 8 4.29 12.13 -2.42
C MET A 8 3.64 12.54 -3.74
N THR A 9 4.45 12.53 -4.80
CA THR A 9 3.90 12.79 -6.12
C THR A 9 3.07 11.59 -6.59
N LEU A 10 2.28 11.81 -7.63
CA LEU A 10 1.50 10.71 -8.19
C LEU A 10 2.38 9.55 -8.63
N ASP A 11 3.51 9.89 -9.27
CA ASP A 11 4.42 8.84 -9.73
C ASP A 11 4.95 8.05 -8.55
N GLU A 12 5.34 8.74 -7.48
CA GLU A 12 5.84 8.07 -6.29
C GLU A 12 4.77 7.20 -5.66
N LEU A 13 3.55 7.69 -5.65
CA LEU A 13 2.45 6.92 -5.08
C LEU A 13 2.18 5.65 -5.86
N LYS A 14 2.26 5.73 -7.18
CA LYS A 14 2.04 4.56 -8.02
C LYS A 14 3.13 3.51 -7.78
N VAL A 15 4.37 3.96 -7.64
CA VAL A 15 5.46 3.05 -7.32
C VAL A 15 5.25 2.40 -5.96
N GLU A 16 4.85 3.22 -4.99
CA GLU A 16 4.61 2.70 -3.65
C GLU A 16 3.48 1.68 -3.64
N GLU A 17 2.42 1.96 -4.40
CA GLU A 17 1.32 1.01 -4.49
C GLU A 17 1.79 -0.33 -5.04
N GLY A 18 2.62 -0.28 -6.08
CA GLY A 18 3.17 -1.50 -6.65
C GLY A 18 4.01 -2.27 -5.65
N ASN A 19 4.85 -1.54 -4.90
CA ASN A 19 5.68 -2.17 -3.88
C ASN A 19 4.84 -2.82 -2.79
N LEU A 20 3.80 -2.13 -2.36
CA LEU A 20 2.93 -2.66 -1.32
C LEU A 20 2.18 -3.90 -1.79
N LYS A 21 1.73 -3.90 -3.04
CA LYS A 21 1.05 -5.06 -3.58
C LYS A 21 1.99 -6.25 -3.66
N GLN A 22 3.24 -6.01 -4.03
CA GLN A 22 4.22 -7.07 -4.08
C GLN A 22 4.47 -7.62 -2.70
N GLU A 23 4.59 -6.74 -1.72
CA GLU A 23 4.79 -7.17 -0.34
C GLU A 23 3.61 -7.98 0.16
N LEU A 24 2.41 -7.54 -0.17
CA LEU A 24 1.21 -8.26 0.23
C LEU A 24 1.19 -9.66 -0.38
N PHE A 25 1.56 -9.75 -1.64
CA PHE A 25 1.62 -11.06 -2.31
C PHE A 25 2.58 -11.99 -1.59
N ASN A 26 3.77 -11.47 -1.26
CA ASN A 26 4.76 -12.29 -0.58
C ASN A 26 4.29 -12.74 0.80
N LEU A 27 3.68 -11.82 1.54
CA LEU A 27 3.18 -12.16 2.88
C LEU A 27 2.05 -13.17 2.80
N THR A 28 1.16 -13.00 1.82
CA THR A 28 0.05 -13.92 1.65
C THR A 28 0.58 -15.31 1.30
N PHE A 29 1.59 -15.36 0.46
CA PHE A 29 2.21 -16.65 0.11
C PHE A 29 2.82 -17.31 1.34
N GLN A 30 3.57 -16.54 2.13
CA GLN A 30 4.18 -17.09 3.33
C GLN A 30 3.12 -17.61 4.30
N ASN A 31 2.02 -16.90 4.39
CA ASN A 31 0.95 -17.34 5.27
C ASN A 31 0.32 -18.64 4.77
N SER A 32 0.17 -18.77 3.47
CA SER A 32 -0.48 -19.96 2.91
C SER A 32 0.37 -21.21 3.07
N VAL A 33 1.69 -21.06 3.16
CA VAL A 33 2.57 -22.22 3.37
C VAL A 33 2.94 -22.38 4.84
N GLY A 34 2.28 -21.62 5.72
CA GLY A 34 2.47 -21.81 7.14
C GLY A 34 3.74 -21.21 7.72
N GLN A 35 4.43 -20.37 6.97
CA GLN A 35 5.69 -19.77 7.43
C GLN A 35 5.52 -18.43 8.11
N LEU A 36 4.38 -17.80 7.93
CA LEU A 36 4.14 -16.49 8.53
C LEU A 36 3.55 -16.67 9.92
N LYS A 37 4.27 -16.20 10.92
CA LYS A 37 3.84 -16.38 12.30
C LYS A 37 2.89 -15.31 12.77
N ASN A 38 2.96 -14.14 12.16
CA ASN A 38 2.13 -13.02 12.59
C ASN A 38 1.43 -12.43 11.40
N THR A 39 0.11 -12.54 11.38
CA THR A 39 -0.67 -12.06 10.24
C THR A 39 -0.96 -10.57 10.30
N SER A 40 -0.55 -9.89 11.37
CA SER A 40 -0.81 -8.46 11.45
C SER A 40 -0.03 -7.69 10.36
N SER A 41 1.06 -8.27 9.85
CA SER A 41 1.78 -7.65 8.74
C SER A 41 0.90 -7.53 7.51
N ILE A 42 0.12 -8.58 7.23
CA ILE A 42 -0.78 -8.57 6.08
C ILE A 42 -1.81 -7.46 6.25
N ARG A 43 -2.35 -7.34 7.44
CA ARG A 43 -3.35 -6.32 7.73
C ARG A 43 -2.76 -4.91 7.55
N THR A 44 -1.55 -4.71 8.03
CA THR A 44 -0.89 -3.41 7.93
C THR A 44 -0.65 -3.04 6.47
N VAL A 45 -0.17 -3.99 5.66
CA VAL A 45 0.08 -3.71 4.26
C VAL A 45 -1.22 -3.40 3.53
N LYS A 46 -2.29 -4.14 3.83
CA LYS A 46 -3.58 -3.85 3.22
C LYS A 46 -4.06 -2.45 3.56
N LYS A 47 -3.87 -2.03 4.79
CA LYS A 47 -4.23 -0.68 5.19
C LYS A 47 -3.44 0.36 4.40
N ASN A 48 -2.14 0.13 4.26
CA ASN A 48 -1.30 1.07 3.54
C ASN A 48 -1.70 1.15 2.08
N ILE A 49 -2.04 0.03 1.47
CA ILE A 49 -2.50 0.03 0.10
C ILE A 49 -3.77 0.88 -0.03
N ALA A 50 -4.70 0.72 0.89
CA ALA A 50 -5.93 1.50 0.87
C ALA A 50 -5.62 2.99 1.01
N ARG A 51 -4.69 3.34 1.88
CA ARG A 51 -4.32 4.74 2.07
C ARG A 51 -3.70 5.33 0.81
N VAL A 52 -2.80 4.58 0.18
CA VAL A 52 -2.17 5.05 -1.05
C VAL A 52 -3.21 5.25 -2.13
N LYS A 53 -4.12 4.30 -2.28
CA LYS A 53 -5.17 4.42 -3.28
C LYS A 53 -6.04 5.64 -3.02
N THR A 54 -6.36 5.88 -1.77
CA THR A 54 -7.19 7.03 -1.41
C THR A 54 -6.47 8.33 -1.78
N VAL A 55 -5.19 8.43 -1.47
CA VAL A 55 -4.45 9.64 -1.76
C VAL A 55 -4.33 9.83 -3.27
N ILE A 56 -4.08 8.76 -4.00
CA ILE A 56 -4.02 8.84 -5.46
C ILE A 56 -5.34 9.37 -6.00
N SER A 57 -6.44 8.85 -5.49
CA SER A 57 -7.76 9.28 -5.92
C SER A 57 -7.98 10.75 -5.61
N GLU A 58 -7.59 11.18 -4.42
CA GLU A 58 -7.75 12.57 -4.03
C GLU A 58 -6.94 13.50 -4.92
N LYS A 59 -5.71 13.12 -5.23
CA LYS A 59 -4.87 13.95 -6.07
C LYS A 59 -5.40 14.00 -7.50
N THR A 60 -5.93 12.90 -7.98
CA THR A 60 -6.48 12.85 -9.32
C THR A 60 -7.73 13.72 -9.42
N VAL A 61 -8.60 13.61 -8.44
CA VAL A 61 -9.81 14.42 -8.43
C VAL A 61 -9.45 15.90 -8.28
N GLY A 62 -8.53 16.19 -7.39
CA GLY A 62 -8.10 17.57 -7.20
C GLY A 62 -7.50 18.15 -8.47
N ALA A 63 -6.78 17.34 -9.23
CA ALA A 63 -6.17 17.83 -10.45
C ALA A 63 -7.22 18.20 -11.49
N LYS A 64 -8.37 17.58 -11.42
CA LYS A 64 -9.42 17.87 -12.37
C LYS A 64 -10.15 19.18 -12.05
N GLU A 65 -10.06 19.58 -10.84
CA GLU A 65 -10.71 20.81 -10.42
C GLU A 65 -9.86 22.01 -10.77
#